data_eac7130ea3527e1645c41dad8bb66d21
#
_entry.id   eac7130ea3527e1645c41dad8bb66d21
#
_cell.length_a   1.000
_cell.length_b   1.000
_cell.length_c   1.000
_cell.angle_alpha   90.00
_cell.angle_beta   90.00
_cell.angle_gamma   90.00
#
_symmetry.space_group_name_H-M   'P 1'
#
loop_
_entity.id
_entity.type
_entity.pdbx_description
1 polymer ?
#
loop_
_entity_poly.entity_id
_entity_poly.type
_entity_poly.pdbx_seq_one_letter_code
_entity_poly.pdbx_strand_id
1 'polypeptide(L)'
;MVLNQLIPDRDYGKNGFYHYSIQQLAASAAHQNPRMKGRAMCEIFGAFGWSEGLSMMKWMADHMLVGGINWFVPHAFTEKAFPDPDCPPHFYAHGMNPQYRYMHLVFDYMNRVCHLLNGGRAAVDNAVLFPAEGEWAGGYRDYGVIGKLCLTHQIPYELVCVDALETASVSQGRLQVGEASYRTLLVDHIDLLPDHALAQLERLYRQGACVRFVGHAAKGLDGASAPSVPVIQDEELLPLLREGAACAAREYQPWLRCYKYLQEDMTVYLLVNSSMNHRLDTAILVEEAPAYVWYHAEDNTLEAAQPDQRGWLPLSLDRGESVILLAGRQEALPGEGDLPFRPALSGERRELSGAWSISLADYREQERFQPLCVTDQLEDISSKEPGFSGIIRYETAFEGPARMIDLGRAFEGVEVLVNGRSAGVRVGYPYRYDVSALAGEGENQLTVLAATSLGDALGDDLSKQRPFSPEGILGPVMLLN
;
A
#
# COMPACT_ATOMS: atom_id res chain seq x y z
N MET A 1 17.68 -1.79 -3.50
CA MET A 1 16.98 -0.48 -3.42
C MET A 1 16.83 -0.14 -1.95
N VAL A 2 17.27 1.03 -1.51
CA VAL A 2 17.19 1.42 -0.08
C VAL A 2 15.84 2.08 0.16
N LEU A 3 14.85 1.30 0.62
CA LEU A 3 13.50 1.80 0.96
C LEU A 3 13.44 2.49 2.33
N ASN A 4 14.52 2.48 3.09
CA ASN A 4 14.56 2.99 4.46
C ASN A 4 14.25 4.50 4.62
N GLN A 5 13.98 5.22 3.54
CA GLN A 5 13.54 6.62 3.54
C GLN A 5 12.02 6.78 3.33
N LEU A 6 11.29 5.70 3.07
CA LEU A 6 9.83 5.74 2.94
C LEU A 6 9.20 5.90 4.33
N ILE A 7 8.57 7.02 4.55
CA ILE A 7 7.82 7.34 5.76
C ILE A 7 6.41 7.74 5.34
N PRO A 8 5.36 7.10 5.88
CA PRO A 8 3.98 7.49 5.61
C PRO A 8 3.73 8.97 5.91
N ASP A 9 2.89 9.59 5.11
CA ASP A 9 2.45 10.99 5.26
C ASP A 9 3.57 12.05 5.24
N ARG A 10 4.81 11.67 4.92
CA ARG A 10 5.91 12.62 4.80
C ARG A 10 5.75 13.47 3.54
N ASP A 11 5.90 14.78 3.67
CA ASP A 11 6.09 15.65 2.52
C ASP A 11 7.55 15.59 2.05
N TYR A 12 7.79 14.94 0.93
CA TYR A 12 9.12 14.84 0.32
C TYR A 12 9.51 16.09 -0.50
N GLY A 13 8.66 17.13 -0.52
CA GLY A 13 8.88 18.31 -1.33
C GLY A 13 8.81 18.04 -2.85
N LYS A 14 9.31 18.99 -3.64
CA LYS A 14 9.26 18.89 -5.12
C LYS A 14 10.22 17.83 -5.67
N ASN A 15 11.37 17.63 -5.05
CA ASN A 15 12.48 16.84 -5.59
C ASN A 15 12.71 15.51 -4.86
N GLY A 16 11.92 15.17 -3.84
CA GLY A 16 12.10 13.94 -3.07
C GLY A 16 11.09 12.84 -3.39
N PHE A 17 10.09 13.13 -4.23
CA PHE A 17 9.00 12.19 -4.48
C PHE A 17 9.42 10.98 -5.33
N TYR A 18 10.59 11.03 -5.99
CA TYR A 18 11.12 9.88 -6.72
C TYR A 18 11.32 8.66 -5.81
N HIS A 19 11.68 8.84 -4.55
CA HIS A 19 11.77 7.73 -3.58
C HIS A 19 10.41 7.05 -3.37
N TYR A 20 9.34 7.83 -3.48
CA TYR A 20 7.96 7.33 -3.34
C TYR A 20 7.46 6.61 -4.60
N SER A 21 8.12 6.76 -5.73
CA SER A 21 7.72 6.20 -7.03
C SER A 21 8.78 5.28 -7.66
N ILE A 22 9.83 4.91 -6.91
CA ILE A 22 10.96 4.12 -7.41
C ILE A 22 10.55 2.72 -7.90
N GLN A 23 9.48 2.14 -7.35
CA GLN A 23 8.92 0.87 -7.80
C GLN A 23 8.47 0.91 -9.27
N GLN A 24 8.14 2.09 -9.79
CA GLN A 24 7.76 2.26 -11.20
C GLN A 24 8.85 1.84 -12.17
N LEU A 25 10.14 1.95 -11.79
CA LEU A 25 11.26 1.49 -12.61
C LEU A 25 11.19 -0.02 -12.85
N ALA A 26 10.97 -0.80 -11.79
CA ALA A 26 10.88 -2.25 -11.89
C ALA A 26 9.57 -2.70 -12.57
N ALA A 27 8.45 -2.08 -12.21
CA ALA A 27 7.14 -2.40 -12.78
C ALA A 27 7.11 -2.11 -14.29
N SER A 28 7.56 -0.92 -14.73
CA SER A 28 7.61 -0.55 -16.14
C SER A 28 8.48 -1.51 -16.97
N ALA A 29 9.67 -1.84 -16.44
CA ALA A 29 10.57 -2.79 -17.11
C ALA A 29 9.91 -4.18 -17.23
N ALA A 30 9.21 -4.63 -16.19
CA ALA A 30 8.54 -5.94 -16.19
C ALA A 30 7.37 -6.01 -17.16
N HIS A 31 6.60 -4.94 -17.29
CA HIS A 31 5.44 -4.88 -18.19
C HIS A 31 5.85 -4.71 -19.66
N GLN A 32 6.95 -4.01 -19.94
CA GLN A 32 7.46 -3.80 -21.29
C GLN A 32 8.22 -5.01 -21.83
N ASN A 33 8.93 -5.76 -20.98
CA ASN A 33 9.79 -6.85 -21.41
C ASN A 33 9.06 -8.20 -21.35
N PRO A 34 8.81 -8.87 -22.52
CA PRO A 34 8.07 -10.14 -22.57
C PRO A 34 8.76 -11.27 -21.81
N ARG A 35 10.09 -11.21 -21.62
CA ARG A 35 10.84 -12.22 -20.85
C ARG A 35 10.53 -12.18 -19.38
N MET A 36 10.14 -11.02 -18.84
CA MET A 36 9.77 -10.84 -17.44
C MET A 36 8.33 -11.27 -17.14
N LYS A 37 7.48 -11.39 -18.16
CA LYS A 37 6.09 -11.86 -18.04
C LYS A 37 5.29 -11.06 -17.01
N GLY A 38 5.49 -9.75 -16.96
CA GLY A 38 4.85 -8.85 -16.00
C GLY A 38 5.29 -9.02 -14.54
N ARG A 39 6.38 -9.74 -14.25
CA ARG A 39 6.87 -9.96 -12.88
C ARG A 39 7.87 -8.89 -12.48
N ALA A 40 7.47 -8.03 -11.57
CA ALA A 40 8.29 -7.01 -10.96
C ALA A 40 8.62 -7.39 -9.51
N MET A 41 9.90 -7.50 -9.17
CA MET A 41 10.39 -7.95 -7.87
C MET A 41 10.89 -6.77 -7.03
N CYS A 42 10.61 -6.85 -5.73
CA CYS A 42 11.18 -5.98 -4.71
C CYS A 42 11.72 -6.81 -3.55
N GLU A 43 12.97 -6.57 -3.16
CA GLU A 43 13.46 -6.90 -1.83
C GLU A 43 12.95 -5.85 -0.86
N ILE A 44 12.29 -6.29 0.22
CA ILE A 44 11.50 -5.41 1.10
C ILE A 44 11.81 -5.68 2.58
N PHE A 45 11.61 -4.68 3.44
CA PHE A 45 11.74 -4.68 4.90
C PHE A 45 13.17 -4.51 5.44
N GLY A 46 14.21 -4.78 4.66
CA GLY A 46 15.59 -4.66 5.14
C GLY A 46 16.03 -3.22 5.42
N ALA A 47 16.87 -3.04 6.43
CA ALA A 47 17.46 -1.76 6.84
C ALA A 47 16.44 -0.72 7.36
N PHE A 48 15.34 -1.18 7.91
CA PHE A 48 14.34 -0.31 8.57
C PHE A 48 14.60 -0.15 10.08
N GLY A 49 15.45 -0.98 10.66
CA GLY A 49 15.70 -1.00 12.10
C GLY A 49 14.73 -1.92 12.84
N TRP A 50 15.04 -2.19 14.09
CA TRP A 50 14.22 -3.04 14.95
C TRP A 50 12.87 -2.42 15.34
N SER A 51 12.66 -1.12 15.06
CA SER A 51 11.37 -0.45 15.27
C SER A 51 10.36 -0.71 14.16
N GLU A 52 10.72 -1.42 13.08
CA GLU A 52 9.77 -1.75 12.04
C GLU A 52 8.72 -2.74 12.55
N GLY A 53 7.48 -2.25 12.66
CA GLY A 53 6.34 -3.05 13.07
C GLY A 53 5.58 -3.66 11.90
N LEU A 54 4.67 -4.60 12.22
CA LEU A 54 3.87 -5.31 11.22
C LEU A 54 2.95 -4.38 10.42
N SER A 55 2.43 -3.31 11.05
CA SER A 55 1.60 -2.32 10.37
C SER A 55 2.41 -1.54 9.32
N MET A 56 3.67 -1.21 9.63
CA MET A 56 4.58 -0.58 8.68
C MET A 56 4.96 -1.54 7.55
N MET A 57 5.22 -2.81 7.83
CA MET A 57 5.48 -3.84 6.82
C MET A 57 4.30 -3.98 5.87
N LYS A 58 3.08 -4.03 6.39
CA LYS A 58 1.85 -4.09 5.57
C LYS A 58 1.71 -2.85 4.70
N TRP A 59 1.90 -1.65 5.26
CA TRP A 59 1.83 -0.40 4.52
C TRP A 59 2.87 -0.33 3.38
N MET A 60 4.11 -0.79 3.62
CA MET A 60 5.13 -0.86 2.58
C MET A 60 4.79 -1.86 1.49
N ALA A 61 4.25 -3.02 1.85
CA ALA A 61 3.78 -4.00 0.87
C ALA A 61 2.70 -3.39 -0.03
N ASP A 62 1.72 -2.70 0.55
CA ASP A 62 0.68 -1.99 -0.20
C ASP A 62 1.23 -0.95 -1.15
N HIS A 63 2.19 -0.15 -0.67
CA HIS A 63 2.83 0.88 -1.47
C HIS A 63 3.55 0.28 -2.69
N MET A 64 4.20 -0.87 -2.53
CA MET A 64 4.86 -1.57 -3.63
C MET A 64 3.84 -2.22 -4.57
N LEU A 65 2.82 -2.90 -4.03
CA LEU A 65 1.77 -3.58 -4.79
C LEU A 65 0.99 -2.61 -5.69
N VAL A 66 0.58 -1.46 -5.14
CA VAL A 66 -0.16 -0.45 -5.89
C VAL A 66 0.70 0.26 -6.94
N GLY A 67 2.02 0.15 -6.84
CA GLY A 67 3.00 0.58 -7.84
C GLY A 67 3.34 -0.49 -8.88
N GLY A 68 2.70 -1.67 -8.85
CA GLY A 68 2.87 -2.74 -9.83
C GLY A 68 3.92 -3.80 -9.48
N ILE A 69 4.49 -3.76 -8.27
CA ILE A 69 5.31 -4.88 -7.76
C ILE A 69 4.38 -6.04 -7.42
N ASN A 70 4.72 -7.25 -7.87
CA ASN A 70 3.92 -8.46 -7.65
C ASN A 70 4.77 -9.68 -7.28
N TRP A 71 6.01 -9.47 -6.88
CA TRP A 71 6.93 -10.48 -6.38
C TRP A 71 7.81 -9.88 -5.28
N PHE A 72 7.85 -10.50 -4.11
CA PHE A 72 8.61 -10.00 -2.98
C PHE A 72 9.66 -10.98 -2.50
N VAL A 73 10.78 -10.43 -2.03
CA VAL A 73 11.82 -11.12 -1.27
C VAL A 73 11.93 -10.39 0.06
N PRO A 74 11.21 -10.85 1.12
CA PRO A 74 11.27 -10.22 2.43
C PRO A 74 12.65 -10.40 3.08
N HIS A 75 13.25 -9.34 3.56
CA HIS A 75 14.50 -9.31 4.31
C HIS A 75 14.19 -9.14 5.80
N ALA A 76 14.66 -10.01 6.78
CA ALA A 76 15.20 -11.31 6.45
C ALA A 76 15.21 -12.23 7.66
N PHE A 77 15.63 -13.46 7.43
CA PHE A 77 16.11 -14.35 8.48
C PHE A 77 17.63 -14.26 8.57
N THR A 78 18.19 -14.43 9.78
CA THR A 78 19.62 -14.51 10.02
C THR A 78 19.97 -15.67 10.95
N GLU A 79 21.12 -16.28 10.72
CA GLU A 79 21.72 -17.29 11.62
C GLU A 79 22.72 -16.68 12.61
N LYS A 80 23.07 -15.39 12.44
CA LYS A 80 23.98 -14.67 13.34
C LYS A 80 23.36 -14.49 14.71
N ALA A 81 24.21 -14.35 15.72
CA ALA A 81 23.77 -14.14 17.11
C ALA A 81 22.90 -12.87 17.23
N PHE A 82 21.90 -12.94 18.10
CA PHE A 82 21.02 -11.80 18.41
C PHE A 82 21.70 -10.84 19.41
N PRO A 83 21.55 -9.52 19.22
CA PRO A 83 20.95 -8.84 18.04
C PRO A 83 21.96 -8.74 16.88
N ASP A 84 21.52 -9.15 15.70
CA ASP A 84 22.32 -8.94 14.48
C ASP A 84 22.15 -7.49 14.02
N PRO A 85 23.22 -6.66 13.91
CA PRO A 85 23.13 -5.26 13.52
C PRO A 85 23.06 -5.08 11.99
N ASP A 86 23.17 -6.14 11.20
CA ASP A 86 23.21 -6.07 9.75
C ASP A 86 21.82 -5.93 9.16
N CYS A 87 21.43 -4.70 8.81
CA CYS A 87 20.16 -4.39 8.14
C CYS A 87 18.88 -4.93 8.82
N PRO A 88 18.67 -4.77 10.16
CA PRO A 88 17.44 -5.22 10.80
C PRO A 88 16.18 -4.58 10.17
N PRO A 89 14.96 -5.16 10.39
CA PRO A 89 14.66 -6.20 11.35
C PRO A 89 14.97 -7.62 10.83
N HIS A 90 15.24 -8.53 11.77
CA HIS A 90 15.28 -9.96 11.47
C HIS A 90 14.04 -10.64 12.06
N PHE A 91 13.34 -11.41 11.23
CA PHE A 91 11.97 -11.84 11.52
C PHE A 91 11.87 -12.71 12.77
N TYR A 92 12.62 -13.80 12.82
CA TYR A 92 12.58 -14.72 13.96
C TYR A 92 13.44 -14.25 15.13
N ALA A 93 14.62 -13.67 14.86
CA ALA A 93 15.55 -13.15 15.85
C ALA A 93 15.81 -14.14 17.03
N HIS A 94 16.02 -15.43 16.72
CA HIS A 94 16.15 -16.51 17.71
C HIS A 94 14.99 -16.61 18.71
N GLY A 95 13.78 -16.24 18.30
CA GLY A 95 12.60 -16.23 19.16
C GLY A 95 12.41 -14.94 19.96
N MET A 96 13.32 -13.96 19.79
CA MET A 96 13.27 -12.70 20.54
C MET A 96 12.28 -11.69 19.96
N ASN A 97 11.88 -11.81 18.68
CA ASN A 97 10.92 -10.85 18.08
C ASN A 97 9.48 -11.19 18.51
N PRO A 98 8.82 -10.34 19.32
CA PRO A 98 7.45 -10.60 19.78
C PRO A 98 6.42 -10.68 18.64
N GLN A 99 6.67 -9.97 17.54
CA GLN A 99 5.76 -9.90 16.40
C GLN A 99 5.84 -11.11 15.48
N TYR A 100 6.89 -11.95 15.60
CA TYR A 100 7.09 -13.10 14.71
C TYR A 100 5.89 -14.06 14.68
N ARG A 101 5.20 -14.22 15.81
CA ARG A 101 3.98 -15.06 15.91
C ARG A 101 2.85 -14.63 14.98
N TYR A 102 2.80 -13.35 14.59
CA TYR A 102 1.77 -12.77 13.74
C TYR A 102 2.26 -12.40 12.33
N MET A 103 3.55 -12.53 12.08
CA MET A 103 4.19 -12.09 10.81
C MET A 103 3.67 -12.84 9.58
N HIS A 104 3.25 -14.10 9.75
CA HIS A 104 2.64 -14.89 8.68
C HIS A 104 1.42 -14.18 8.06
N LEU A 105 0.67 -13.38 8.84
CA LEU A 105 -0.51 -12.66 8.33
C LEU A 105 -0.13 -11.63 7.26
N VAL A 106 1.00 -10.92 7.43
CA VAL A 106 1.52 -10.01 6.41
C VAL A 106 1.92 -10.78 5.15
N PHE A 107 2.62 -11.91 5.31
CA PHE A 107 3.05 -12.72 4.17
C PHE A 107 1.88 -13.38 3.44
N ASP A 108 0.87 -13.87 4.16
CA ASP A 108 -0.35 -14.42 3.59
C ASP A 108 -1.12 -13.35 2.80
N TYR A 109 -1.24 -12.14 3.35
CA TYR A 109 -1.79 -10.99 2.65
C TYR A 109 -1.04 -10.70 1.35
N MET A 110 0.30 -10.54 1.42
CA MET A 110 1.15 -10.29 0.26
C MET A 110 0.98 -11.37 -0.81
N ASN A 111 0.95 -12.65 -0.41
CA ASN A 111 0.78 -13.78 -1.34
C ASN A 111 -0.58 -13.74 -2.05
N ARG A 112 -1.69 -13.45 -1.33
CA ARG A 112 -3.02 -13.34 -1.92
C ARG A 112 -3.09 -12.22 -2.96
N VAL A 113 -2.56 -11.04 -2.62
CA VAL A 113 -2.57 -9.90 -3.54
C VAL A 113 -1.64 -10.16 -4.74
N CYS A 114 -0.44 -10.67 -4.52
CA CYS A 114 0.48 -11.05 -5.62
C CYS A 114 -0.14 -12.09 -6.56
N HIS A 115 -0.91 -13.05 -6.03
CA HIS A 115 -1.62 -14.03 -6.86
C HIS A 115 -2.62 -13.35 -7.79
N LEU A 116 -3.41 -12.39 -7.27
CA LEU A 116 -4.37 -11.63 -8.07
C LEU A 116 -3.70 -10.70 -9.10
N LEU A 117 -2.48 -10.26 -8.85
CA LEU A 117 -1.73 -9.35 -9.72
C LEU A 117 -0.73 -10.10 -10.63
N ASN A 118 -0.94 -11.38 -10.89
CA ASN A 118 -0.14 -12.21 -11.79
C ASN A 118 -1.01 -12.88 -12.85
N GLY A 119 -0.42 -13.18 -14.01
CA GLY A 119 -1.08 -13.94 -15.09
C GLY A 119 -1.93 -13.09 -16.04
N GLY A 120 -2.19 -11.83 -15.69
CA GLY A 120 -2.88 -10.85 -16.53
C GLY A 120 -1.95 -9.74 -16.99
N ARG A 121 -2.47 -8.51 -17.10
CA ARG A 121 -1.69 -7.33 -17.48
C ARG A 121 -2.11 -6.08 -16.71
N ALA A 122 -1.15 -5.18 -16.43
CA ALA A 122 -1.42 -3.85 -15.92
C ALA A 122 -2.24 -3.03 -16.93
N ALA A 123 -3.21 -2.25 -16.44
CA ALA A 123 -3.96 -1.30 -17.25
C ALA A 123 -3.36 0.10 -17.08
N VAL A 124 -2.35 0.42 -17.89
CA VAL A 124 -1.64 1.69 -17.83
C VAL A 124 -1.67 2.36 -19.19
N ASP A 125 -2.24 3.55 -19.25
CA ASP A 125 -2.41 4.30 -20.49
C ASP A 125 -1.35 5.40 -20.69
N ASN A 126 -0.65 5.80 -19.64
CA ASN A 126 0.27 6.92 -19.67
C ASN A 126 1.72 6.48 -19.48
N ALA A 127 2.60 6.95 -20.34
CA ALA A 127 4.04 6.77 -20.22
C ALA A 127 4.75 8.11 -20.06
N VAL A 128 5.86 8.10 -19.31
CA VAL A 128 6.76 9.23 -19.13
C VAL A 128 8.15 8.79 -19.57
N LEU A 129 8.81 9.57 -20.39
CA LEU A 129 10.20 9.30 -20.75
C LEU A 129 11.08 9.42 -19.50
N PHE A 130 11.82 8.35 -19.18
CA PHE A 130 12.76 8.39 -18.06
C PHE A 130 13.90 9.36 -18.38
N PRO A 131 14.21 10.35 -17.51
CA PRO A 131 15.05 11.48 -17.86
C PRO A 131 16.55 11.25 -17.73
N ALA A 132 17.04 10.00 -17.72
CA ALA A 132 18.46 9.71 -17.43
C ALA A 132 19.42 10.47 -18.34
N GLU A 133 19.21 10.47 -19.65
CA GLU A 133 20.04 11.16 -20.61
C GLU A 133 19.96 12.69 -20.44
N GLY A 134 18.78 13.20 -20.13
CA GLY A 134 18.58 14.63 -19.82
C GLY A 134 19.28 15.05 -18.53
N GLU A 135 19.24 14.22 -17.49
CA GLU A 135 19.94 14.44 -16.23
C GLU A 135 21.47 14.49 -16.43
N TRP A 136 22.01 13.61 -17.25
CA TRP A 136 23.46 13.60 -17.55
C TRP A 136 23.90 14.76 -18.44
N ALA A 137 23.00 15.27 -19.29
CA ALA A 137 23.32 16.27 -20.30
C ALA A 137 23.05 17.72 -19.87
N GLY A 138 22.15 17.97 -18.92
CA GLY A 138 21.78 19.34 -18.56
C GLY A 138 20.58 19.48 -17.64
N GLY A 139 19.70 20.43 -17.98
CA GLY A 139 18.48 20.67 -17.20
C GLY A 139 17.42 19.60 -17.45
N TYR A 140 16.81 19.16 -16.35
CA TYR A 140 15.69 18.21 -16.39
C TYR A 140 14.74 18.43 -15.20
N ARG A 141 13.54 17.90 -15.31
CA ARG A 141 12.63 17.74 -14.18
C ARG A 141 12.58 16.27 -13.77
N ASP A 142 12.71 16.02 -12.46
CA ASP A 142 12.60 14.67 -11.92
C ASP A 142 11.22 14.08 -12.19
N TYR A 143 11.17 12.83 -12.67
CA TYR A 143 9.91 12.13 -13.00
C TYR A 143 8.97 11.98 -11.81
N GLY A 144 9.46 12.08 -10.57
CA GLY A 144 8.65 12.08 -9.36
C GLY A 144 7.67 13.24 -9.30
N VAL A 145 7.89 14.35 -10.02
CA VAL A 145 6.93 15.46 -10.09
C VAL A 145 5.65 15.03 -10.80
N ILE A 146 5.77 14.44 -11.99
CA ILE A 146 4.62 13.82 -12.68
C ILE A 146 4.10 12.62 -11.89
N GLY A 147 4.98 11.82 -11.32
CA GLY A 147 4.62 10.69 -10.46
C GLY A 147 3.70 11.11 -9.31
N LYS A 148 4.01 12.21 -8.62
CA LYS A 148 3.15 12.76 -7.57
C LYS A 148 1.79 13.18 -8.11
N LEU A 149 1.76 13.90 -9.24
CA LEU A 149 0.51 14.29 -9.88
C LEU A 149 -0.35 13.05 -10.21
N CYS A 150 0.23 12.05 -10.84
CA CYS A 150 -0.45 10.82 -11.23
C CYS A 150 -0.99 10.06 -10.01
N LEU A 151 -0.15 9.78 -9.02
CA LEU A 151 -0.53 9.00 -7.84
C LEU A 151 -1.61 9.67 -7.00
N THR A 152 -1.59 11.00 -6.86
CA THR A 152 -2.59 11.73 -6.07
C THR A 152 -3.93 11.88 -6.79
N HIS A 153 -3.99 11.54 -8.11
CA HIS A 153 -5.22 11.58 -8.92
C HIS A 153 -5.61 10.18 -9.45
N GLN A 154 -5.07 9.10 -8.88
CA GLN A 154 -5.35 7.72 -9.24
C GLN A 154 -5.08 7.40 -10.72
N ILE A 155 -4.06 8.02 -11.29
CA ILE A 155 -3.64 7.85 -12.69
C ILE A 155 -2.41 6.92 -12.73
N PRO A 156 -2.54 5.69 -13.25
CA PRO A 156 -1.38 4.84 -13.49
C PRO A 156 -0.47 5.44 -14.56
N TYR A 157 0.83 5.30 -14.35
CA TYR A 157 1.83 5.69 -15.34
C TYR A 157 3.02 4.72 -15.31
N GLU A 158 3.75 4.66 -16.42
CA GLU A 158 4.98 3.88 -16.54
C GLU A 158 6.10 4.73 -17.11
N LEU A 159 7.33 4.27 -16.89
CA LEU A 159 8.53 4.92 -17.39
C LEU A 159 9.01 4.19 -18.65
N VAL A 160 9.41 4.95 -19.67
CA VAL A 160 9.96 4.45 -20.92
C VAL A 160 11.38 5.03 -21.07
N CYS A 161 12.40 4.18 -21.21
CA CYS A 161 13.77 4.64 -21.46
C CYS A 161 14.00 4.99 -22.94
N VAL A 162 15.01 5.78 -23.22
CA VAL A 162 15.36 6.20 -24.60
C VAL A 162 15.59 5.00 -25.51
N ASP A 163 16.33 3.98 -25.05
CA ASP A 163 16.62 2.77 -25.84
C ASP A 163 15.34 2.03 -26.27
N ALA A 164 14.31 2.05 -25.46
CA ALA A 164 13.04 1.38 -25.79
C ALA A 164 12.31 2.07 -26.96
N LEU A 165 12.58 3.34 -27.23
CA LEU A 165 12.00 4.06 -28.38
C LEU A 165 12.47 3.52 -29.72
N GLU A 166 13.66 2.91 -29.81
CA GLU A 166 14.21 2.36 -31.05
C GLU A 166 13.32 1.25 -31.63
N THR A 167 12.82 0.39 -30.76
CA THR A 167 11.95 -0.75 -31.15
C THR A 167 10.47 -0.44 -30.99
N ALA A 168 10.11 0.71 -30.47
CA ALA A 168 8.74 1.12 -30.29
C ALA A 168 8.03 1.32 -31.64
N SER A 169 6.73 1.01 -31.67
CA SER A 169 5.87 1.16 -32.84
C SER A 169 4.56 1.82 -32.47
N VAL A 170 3.72 2.12 -33.45
CA VAL A 170 2.38 2.67 -33.25
C VAL A 170 1.35 1.73 -33.85
N SER A 171 0.34 1.37 -33.06
CA SER A 171 -0.79 0.58 -33.49
C SER A 171 -2.08 1.21 -32.98
N GLN A 172 -3.03 1.46 -33.85
CA GLN A 172 -4.33 2.08 -33.52
C GLN A 172 -4.18 3.40 -32.71
N GLY A 173 -3.19 4.22 -33.06
CA GLY A 173 -2.91 5.49 -32.36
C GLY A 173 -2.25 5.35 -30.98
N ARG A 174 -1.92 4.12 -30.56
CA ARG A 174 -1.25 3.85 -29.30
C ARG A 174 0.23 3.49 -29.52
N LEU A 175 1.07 3.99 -28.63
CA LEU A 175 2.48 3.64 -28.57
C LEU A 175 2.63 2.21 -28.03
N GLN A 176 3.32 1.36 -28.77
CA GLN A 176 3.67 0.00 -28.37
C GLN A 176 5.15 -0.05 -27.95
N VAL A 177 5.41 -0.47 -26.73
CA VAL A 177 6.77 -0.67 -26.19
C VAL A 177 6.83 -2.08 -25.61
N GLY A 178 7.45 -3.02 -26.32
CA GLY A 178 7.40 -4.44 -25.97
C GLY A 178 5.96 -4.93 -25.88
N GLU A 179 5.57 -5.46 -24.72
CA GLU A 179 4.19 -5.93 -24.45
C GLU A 179 3.26 -4.82 -23.96
N ALA A 180 3.79 -3.64 -23.60
CA ALA A 180 3.01 -2.54 -23.08
C ALA A 180 2.45 -1.65 -24.20
N SER A 181 1.29 -1.04 -23.95
CA SER A 181 0.57 -0.19 -24.91
C SER A 181 0.08 1.09 -24.23
N TYR A 182 0.58 2.24 -24.67
CA TYR A 182 0.30 3.52 -24.04
C TYR A 182 -0.50 4.43 -24.96
N ARG A 183 -1.45 5.17 -24.40
CA ARG A 183 -2.20 6.23 -25.09
C ARG A 183 -1.34 7.48 -25.23
N THR A 184 -0.56 7.83 -24.21
CA THR A 184 0.22 9.06 -24.13
C THR A 184 1.68 8.77 -23.74
N LEU A 185 2.63 9.45 -24.40
CA LEU A 185 4.02 9.54 -23.98
C LEU A 185 4.37 11.00 -23.69
N LEU A 186 4.83 11.29 -22.48
CA LEU A 186 5.30 12.60 -22.04
C LEU A 186 6.82 12.65 -22.01
N VAL A 187 7.39 13.76 -22.48
CA VAL A 187 8.80 14.15 -22.33
C VAL A 187 8.82 15.39 -21.46
N ASP A 188 9.17 15.24 -20.19
CA ASP A 188 8.90 16.22 -19.16
C ASP A 188 10.13 17.09 -18.84
N HIS A 189 10.11 18.38 -19.26
CA HIS A 189 11.12 19.40 -18.93
C HIS A 189 12.56 18.89 -19.07
N ILE A 190 12.90 18.35 -20.21
CA ILE A 190 14.25 17.91 -20.56
C ILE A 190 14.85 18.89 -21.57
N ASP A 191 16.01 19.48 -21.27
CA ASP A 191 16.67 20.45 -22.15
C ASP A 191 17.34 19.79 -23.35
N LEU A 192 18.04 18.68 -23.08
CA LEU A 192 18.86 17.99 -24.06
C LEU A 192 18.57 16.49 -24.09
N LEU A 193 18.47 15.95 -25.30
CA LEU A 193 18.36 14.50 -25.54
C LEU A 193 19.32 14.09 -26.66
N PRO A 194 19.72 12.82 -26.73
CA PRO A 194 20.44 12.28 -27.89
C PRO A 194 19.66 12.54 -29.19
N ASP A 195 20.36 12.89 -30.26
CA ASP A 195 19.74 13.23 -31.56
C ASP A 195 18.85 12.07 -32.09
N HIS A 196 19.29 10.80 -31.88
CA HIS A 196 18.52 9.64 -32.28
C HIS A 196 17.19 9.53 -31.47
N ALA A 197 17.19 9.89 -30.17
CA ALA A 197 15.97 9.89 -29.35
C ALA A 197 14.94 10.90 -29.89
N LEU A 198 15.38 12.12 -30.24
CA LEU A 198 14.52 13.13 -30.87
C LEU A 198 13.94 12.63 -32.19
N ALA A 199 14.74 11.98 -33.03
CA ALA A 199 14.29 11.41 -34.29
C ALA A 199 13.24 10.30 -34.06
N GLN A 200 13.39 9.46 -33.04
CA GLN A 200 12.40 8.44 -32.68
C GLN A 200 11.10 9.07 -32.16
N LEU A 201 11.16 10.07 -31.29
CA LEU A 201 9.98 10.77 -30.79
C LEU A 201 9.19 11.40 -31.94
N GLU A 202 9.88 12.04 -32.89
CA GLU A 202 9.23 12.62 -34.10
C GLU A 202 8.63 11.55 -34.99
N ARG A 203 9.34 10.43 -35.21
CA ARG A 203 8.84 9.27 -35.98
C ARG A 203 7.53 8.74 -35.37
N LEU A 204 7.51 8.48 -34.08
CA LEU A 204 6.36 7.95 -33.36
C LEU A 204 5.17 8.93 -33.41
N TYR A 205 5.43 10.22 -33.22
CA TYR A 205 4.40 11.26 -33.36
C TYR A 205 3.80 11.29 -34.77
N ARG A 206 4.64 11.27 -35.82
CA ARG A 206 4.18 11.24 -37.21
C ARG A 206 3.39 9.99 -37.57
N GLN A 207 3.65 8.89 -36.88
CA GLN A 207 2.87 7.64 -37.00
C GLN A 207 1.53 7.69 -36.25
N GLY A 208 1.24 8.78 -35.52
CA GLY A 208 -0.03 8.99 -34.84
C GLY A 208 -0.03 8.69 -33.34
N ALA A 209 1.10 8.42 -32.70
CA ALA A 209 1.19 8.33 -31.25
C ALA A 209 0.97 9.72 -30.60
N CYS A 210 0.30 9.77 -29.47
CA CYS A 210 0.18 10.99 -28.67
C CYS A 210 1.47 11.22 -27.88
N VAL A 211 2.48 11.83 -28.52
CA VAL A 211 3.73 12.27 -27.88
C VAL A 211 3.60 13.75 -27.54
N ARG A 212 4.00 14.18 -26.36
CA ARG A 212 3.99 15.58 -25.90
C ARG A 212 5.26 15.92 -25.15
N PHE A 213 5.86 17.07 -25.49
CA PHE A 213 6.80 17.75 -24.60
C PHE A 213 6.03 18.56 -23.56
N VAL A 214 6.55 18.65 -22.36
CA VAL A 214 6.00 19.46 -21.27
C VAL A 214 6.95 20.63 -21.01
N GLY A 215 6.40 21.84 -20.93
CA GLY A 215 7.15 23.08 -20.73
C GLY A 215 7.88 23.57 -21.96
N HIS A 216 8.79 22.78 -22.53
CA HIS A 216 9.54 23.11 -23.74
C HIS A 216 9.98 21.85 -24.51
N ALA A 217 10.31 22.00 -25.76
CA ALA A 217 10.86 20.93 -26.57
C ALA A 217 12.37 20.78 -26.33
N ALA A 218 12.85 19.56 -26.13
CA ALA A 218 14.27 19.25 -26.00
C ALA A 218 15.03 19.51 -27.30
N LYS A 219 16.32 19.85 -27.20
CA LYS A 219 17.26 19.97 -28.32
C LYS A 219 18.18 18.77 -28.36
N GLY A 220 18.80 18.55 -29.50
CA GLY A 220 19.77 17.47 -29.68
C GLY A 220 21.12 17.81 -29.06
N LEU A 221 21.77 16.79 -28.48
CA LEU A 221 23.12 16.89 -27.94
C LEU A 221 24.17 17.22 -29.01
N ASP A 222 24.01 16.67 -30.21
CA ASP A 222 24.93 16.86 -31.35
C ASP A 222 24.40 17.94 -32.31
N GLY A 223 23.41 18.71 -31.92
CA GLY A 223 22.90 19.88 -32.62
C GLY A 223 21.64 19.67 -33.44
N ALA A 224 20.97 18.54 -33.32
CA ALA A 224 19.63 18.37 -33.92
C ALA A 224 18.65 19.41 -33.39
N SER A 225 17.83 19.94 -34.30
CA SER A 225 16.74 20.85 -33.94
C SER A 225 15.65 20.12 -33.15
N ALA A 226 14.91 20.86 -32.34
CA ALA A 226 13.74 20.33 -31.67
C ALA A 226 12.78 19.70 -32.69
N PRO A 227 12.19 18.51 -32.38
CA PRO A 227 11.26 17.85 -33.29
C PRO A 227 9.91 18.58 -33.38
N SER A 228 9.16 18.29 -34.44
CA SER A 228 7.80 18.87 -34.66
C SER A 228 6.73 18.24 -33.77
N VAL A 229 7.09 17.86 -32.53
CA VAL A 229 6.17 17.30 -31.53
C VAL A 229 5.56 18.44 -30.72
N PRO A 230 4.25 18.42 -30.45
CA PRO A 230 3.60 19.49 -29.68
C PRO A 230 4.14 19.64 -28.27
N VAL A 231 4.22 20.89 -27.81
CA VAL A 231 4.54 21.27 -26.43
C VAL A 231 3.25 21.64 -25.70
N ILE A 232 3.09 21.13 -24.50
CA ILE A 232 2.00 21.49 -23.56
C ILE A 232 2.60 22.12 -22.31
N GLN A 233 1.77 22.82 -21.54
CA GLN A 233 2.17 23.40 -20.27
C GLN A 233 1.68 22.55 -19.10
N ASP A 234 2.18 22.81 -17.89
CA ASP A 234 1.88 22.03 -16.69
C ASP A 234 0.38 21.96 -16.38
N GLU A 235 -0.36 23.02 -16.67
CA GLU A 235 -1.80 23.11 -16.46
C GLU A 235 -2.60 22.15 -17.37
N GLU A 236 -2.03 21.76 -18.51
CA GLU A 236 -2.65 20.84 -19.47
C GLU A 236 -2.41 19.36 -19.13
N LEU A 237 -1.46 19.07 -18.22
CA LEU A 237 -1.09 17.69 -17.86
C LEU A 237 -2.26 16.91 -17.28
N LEU A 238 -2.90 17.43 -16.23
CA LEU A 238 -3.94 16.70 -15.53
C LEU A 238 -5.16 16.41 -16.42
N PRO A 239 -5.68 17.35 -17.22
CA PRO A 239 -6.74 17.06 -18.20
C PRO A 239 -6.33 15.93 -19.18
N LEU A 240 -5.12 15.97 -19.73
CA LEU A 240 -4.62 14.98 -20.68
C LEU A 240 -4.50 13.57 -20.05
N LEU A 241 -3.97 13.48 -18.84
CA LEU A 241 -3.67 12.20 -18.18
C LEU A 241 -4.91 11.54 -17.58
N ARG A 242 -5.93 12.31 -17.19
CA ARG A 242 -7.16 11.81 -16.53
C ARG A 242 -7.94 10.78 -17.34
N GLU A 243 -7.87 10.83 -18.67
CA GLU A 243 -8.53 9.84 -19.52
C GLU A 243 -8.00 8.40 -19.26
N GLY A 244 -6.77 8.26 -18.73
CA GLY A 244 -6.16 6.99 -18.33
C GLY A 244 -6.22 6.73 -16.84
N ALA A 245 -7.12 7.37 -16.07
CA ALA A 245 -7.24 7.11 -14.64
C ALA A 245 -7.76 5.69 -14.37
N ALA A 246 -7.20 5.01 -13.37
CA ALA A 246 -7.65 3.69 -12.96
C ALA A 246 -9.05 3.73 -12.34
N CYS A 247 -9.33 4.78 -11.58
CA CYS A 247 -10.65 5.12 -11.05
C CYS A 247 -10.77 6.64 -10.88
N ALA A 248 -11.99 7.14 -10.76
CA ALA A 248 -12.25 8.52 -10.36
C ALA A 248 -12.78 8.55 -8.94
N ALA A 249 -12.19 9.35 -8.05
CA ALA A 249 -12.77 9.65 -6.75
C ALA A 249 -13.77 10.81 -6.87
N ARG A 250 -14.83 10.80 -6.05
CA ARG A 250 -15.88 11.84 -6.07
C ARG A 250 -15.31 13.22 -5.74
N GLU A 251 -14.40 13.27 -4.78
CA GLU A 251 -13.63 14.46 -4.42
C GLU A 251 -12.13 14.16 -4.54
N TYR A 252 -11.29 15.19 -4.57
CA TYR A 252 -9.84 15.03 -4.57
C TYR A 252 -9.37 14.28 -3.31
N GLN A 253 -8.78 13.11 -3.53
CA GLN A 253 -8.30 12.21 -2.47
C GLN A 253 -6.80 11.95 -2.64
N PRO A 254 -5.94 12.82 -2.12
CA PRO A 254 -4.49 12.73 -2.35
C PRO A 254 -3.84 11.48 -1.74
N TRP A 255 -4.51 10.82 -0.82
CA TRP A 255 -4.03 9.60 -0.15
C TRP A 255 -4.58 8.31 -0.77
N LEU A 256 -5.63 8.39 -1.59
CA LEU A 256 -6.12 7.23 -2.33
C LEU A 256 -5.11 6.84 -3.41
N ARG A 257 -4.73 5.58 -3.43
CA ARG A 257 -3.98 4.94 -4.52
C ARG A 257 -4.88 3.90 -5.17
N CYS A 258 -4.76 3.76 -6.49
CA CYS A 258 -5.51 2.77 -7.24
C CYS A 258 -4.61 2.12 -8.29
N TYR A 259 -4.51 0.80 -8.27
CA TYR A 259 -3.85 0.02 -9.31
C TYR A 259 -4.86 -0.87 -10.00
N LYS A 260 -4.98 -0.74 -11.33
CA LYS A 260 -5.90 -1.49 -12.16
C LYS A 260 -5.15 -2.60 -12.88
N TYR A 261 -5.63 -3.83 -12.73
CA TYR A 261 -5.04 -5.01 -13.36
C TYR A 261 -6.10 -5.84 -14.06
N LEU A 262 -5.84 -6.24 -15.29
CA LEU A 262 -6.79 -6.97 -16.14
C LEU A 262 -6.42 -8.46 -16.12
N GLN A 263 -7.30 -9.27 -15.59
CA GLN A 263 -7.32 -10.71 -15.70
C GLN A 263 -8.16 -11.12 -16.93
N GLU A 264 -8.17 -12.41 -17.28
CA GLU A 264 -8.92 -12.93 -18.42
C GLU A 264 -10.43 -12.65 -18.31
N ASP A 265 -11.02 -12.89 -17.14
CA ASP A 265 -12.46 -12.81 -16.91
C ASP A 265 -12.90 -11.69 -15.96
N MET A 266 -11.96 -10.98 -15.34
CA MET A 266 -12.25 -9.92 -14.38
C MET A 266 -11.22 -8.80 -14.38
N THR A 267 -11.63 -7.64 -13.89
CA THR A 267 -10.73 -6.52 -13.59
C THR A 267 -10.53 -6.43 -12.08
N VAL A 268 -9.28 -6.30 -11.66
CA VAL A 268 -8.86 -6.14 -10.27
C VAL A 268 -8.46 -4.68 -10.04
N TYR A 269 -9.06 -4.03 -9.06
CA TYR A 269 -8.69 -2.70 -8.60
C TYR A 269 -8.17 -2.81 -7.17
N LEU A 270 -6.87 -2.70 -6.97
CA LEU A 270 -6.28 -2.57 -5.64
C LEU A 270 -6.37 -1.12 -5.22
N LEU A 271 -7.10 -0.87 -4.14
CA LEU A 271 -7.34 0.45 -3.56
C LEU A 271 -6.66 0.53 -2.20
N VAL A 272 -5.87 1.56 -2.00
CA VAL A 272 -5.07 1.74 -0.79
C VAL A 272 -5.23 3.16 -0.26
N ASN A 273 -5.54 3.29 1.03
CA ASN A 273 -5.33 4.54 1.75
C ASN A 273 -3.86 4.61 2.19
N SER A 274 -3.05 5.38 1.50
CA SER A 274 -1.61 5.50 1.80
C SER A 274 -1.29 6.38 3.01
N SER A 275 -2.29 6.99 3.66
CA SER A 275 -2.11 7.74 4.89
C SER A 275 -2.21 6.85 6.13
N MET A 276 -1.26 7.00 7.05
CA MET A 276 -1.32 6.38 8.38
C MET A 276 -1.95 7.32 9.43
N ASN A 277 -2.33 8.54 9.03
CA ASN A 277 -2.90 9.55 9.94
C ASN A 277 -4.38 9.87 9.63
N HIS A 278 -4.82 9.67 8.39
CA HIS A 278 -6.13 10.10 7.93
C HIS A 278 -6.97 8.91 7.44
N ARG A 279 -8.22 8.84 7.89
CA ARG A 279 -9.23 7.98 7.32
C ARG A 279 -9.70 8.59 5.98
N LEU A 280 -10.09 7.75 5.05
CA LEU A 280 -10.63 8.11 3.76
C LEU A 280 -12.08 7.66 3.67
N ASP A 281 -13.00 8.61 3.44
CA ASP A 281 -14.41 8.34 3.18
C ASP A 281 -14.81 9.08 1.89
N THR A 282 -15.15 8.33 0.84
CA THR A 282 -15.50 8.85 -0.49
C THR A 282 -16.39 7.87 -1.25
N ALA A 283 -16.54 8.10 -2.54
CA ALA A 283 -17.02 7.10 -3.48
C ALA A 283 -16.12 7.12 -4.72
N ILE A 284 -16.01 5.97 -5.37
CA ILE A 284 -15.21 5.83 -6.59
C ILE A 284 -16.10 5.44 -7.78
N LEU A 285 -15.69 5.88 -8.94
CA LEU A 285 -16.23 5.44 -10.22
C LEU A 285 -15.14 4.65 -10.94
N VAL A 286 -15.47 3.45 -11.34
CA VAL A 286 -14.61 2.55 -12.15
C VAL A 286 -15.30 2.26 -13.49
N GLU A 287 -14.65 1.53 -14.38
CA GLU A 287 -15.31 1.06 -15.60
C GLU A 287 -16.53 0.20 -15.26
N GLU A 288 -17.60 0.36 -16.03
CA GLU A 288 -18.84 -0.37 -15.85
C GLU A 288 -18.62 -1.88 -16.05
N ALA A 289 -19.12 -2.66 -15.11
CA ALA A 289 -19.08 -4.12 -15.15
C ALA A 289 -20.44 -4.72 -14.72
N PRO A 290 -20.77 -5.95 -15.16
CA PRO A 290 -22.02 -6.61 -14.79
C PRO A 290 -22.19 -6.85 -13.28
N ALA A 291 -21.08 -7.08 -12.56
CA ALA A 291 -21.08 -7.30 -11.13
C ALA A 291 -19.79 -6.80 -10.46
N TYR A 292 -19.89 -6.55 -9.15
CA TYR A 292 -18.79 -6.11 -8.31
C TYR A 292 -18.81 -6.84 -6.97
N VAL A 293 -17.62 -7.11 -6.42
CA VAL A 293 -17.46 -7.59 -5.04
C VAL A 293 -16.20 -6.99 -4.41
N TRP A 294 -16.28 -6.56 -3.17
CA TRP A 294 -15.12 -6.20 -2.38
C TRP A 294 -14.44 -7.46 -1.83
N TYR A 295 -13.14 -7.56 -2.01
CA TYR A 295 -12.31 -8.61 -1.45
C TYR A 295 -11.31 -8.02 -0.47
N HIS A 296 -11.36 -8.50 0.76
CA HIS A 296 -10.46 -8.11 1.85
C HIS A 296 -9.36 -9.16 1.98
N ALA A 297 -8.20 -8.89 1.39
CA ALA A 297 -7.12 -9.86 1.32
C ALA A 297 -6.44 -10.12 2.68
N GLU A 298 -6.61 -9.26 3.67
CA GLU A 298 -6.03 -9.44 5.01
C GLU A 298 -6.64 -10.66 5.73
N ASP A 299 -7.95 -10.80 5.70
CA ASP A 299 -8.66 -11.89 6.36
C ASP A 299 -9.36 -12.86 5.38
N ASN A 300 -9.10 -12.68 4.09
CA ASN A 300 -9.63 -13.54 3.03
C ASN A 300 -11.16 -13.63 3.02
N THR A 301 -11.81 -12.47 3.08
CA THR A 301 -13.28 -12.34 3.13
C THR A 301 -13.83 -11.48 2.00
N LEU A 302 -15.11 -11.62 1.74
CA LEU A 302 -15.85 -10.81 0.76
C LEU A 302 -16.77 -9.81 1.45
N GLU A 303 -17.14 -8.75 0.71
CA GLU A 303 -18.18 -7.81 1.09
C GLU A 303 -18.96 -7.39 -0.16
N ALA A 304 -20.27 -7.19 -0.01
CA ALA A 304 -21.09 -6.79 -1.15
C ALA A 304 -20.72 -5.40 -1.65
N ALA A 305 -20.46 -5.27 -2.95
CA ALA A 305 -20.19 -4.00 -3.59
C ALA A 305 -21.38 -3.58 -4.45
N GLN A 306 -22.10 -2.54 -4.04
CA GLN A 306 -23.28 -2.05 -4.75
C GLN A 306 -23.07 -0.59 -5.17
N PRO A 307 -23.01 -0.30 -6.48
CA PRO A 307 -22.96 1.05 -6.98
C PRO A 307 -24.31 1.76 -6.75
N ASP A 308 -24.27 3.07 -6.55
CA ASP A 308 -25.46 3.91 -6.57
C ASP A 308 -26.05 4.03 -8.00
N GLN A 309 -27.17 4.72 -8.13
CA GLN A 309 -27.86 4.92 -9.43
C GLN A 309 -26.99 5.60 -10.51
N ARG A 310 -25.88 6.22 -10.12
CA ARG A 310 -24.92 6.87 -11.01
C ARG A 310 -23.64 6.08 -11.22
N GLY A 311 -23.59 4.83 -10.69
CA GLY A 311 -22.43 3.94 -10.80
C GLY A 311 -21.34 4.18 -9.74
N TRP A 312 -21.53 5.08 -8.77
CA TRP A 312 -20.55 5.33 -7.72
C TRP A 312 -20.59 4.24 -6.66
N LEU A 313 -19.43 3.67 -6.38
CA LEU A 313 -19.23 2.68 -5.31
C LEU A 313 -18.76 3.41 -4.04
N PRO A 314 -19.50 3.33 -2.93
CA PRO A 314 -19.02 3.85 -1.65
C PRO A 314 -17.70 3.21 -1.25
N LEU A 315 -16.76 4.01 -0.78
CA LEU A 315 -15.44 3.57 -0.32
C LEU A 315 -15.09 4.24 0.99
N SER A 316 -14.83 3.43 2.01
CA SER A 316 -14.36 3.87 3.31
C SER A 316 -13.16 3.03 3.71
N LEU A 317 -12.01 3.67 3.85
CA LEU A 317 -10.76 3.02 4.24
C LEU A 317 -10.19 3.71 5.48
N ASP A 318 -9.85 2.93 6.49
CA ASP A 318 -9.13 3.43 7.65
C ASP A 318 -7.65 3.72 7.28
N ARG A 319 -6.85 4.13 8.22
CA ARG A 319 -5.43 4.48 8.07
C ARG A 319 -4.65 3.27 7.58
N GLY A 320 -3.91 3.43 6.46
CA GLY A 320 -3.15 2.32 5.88
C GLY A 320 -3.96 1.09 5.48
N GLU A 321 -5.30 1.20 5.42
CA GLU A 321 -6.16 0.11 4.97
C GLU A 321 -6.15 -0.01 3.45
N SER A 322 -6.26 -1.23 2.98
CA SER A 322 -6.43 -1.56 1.58
C SER A 322 -7.62 -2.50 1.35
N VAL A 323 -8.21 -2.40 0.18
CA VAL A 323 -9.27 -3.29 -0.27
C VAL A 323 -9.14 -3.54 -1.77
N ILE A 324 -9.62 -4.66 -2.23
CA ILE A 324 -9.65 -5.00 -3.65
C ILE A 324 -11.09 -5.00 -4.14
N LEU A 325 -11.37 -4.25 -5.21
CA LEU A 325 -12.60 -4.37 -5.95
C LEU A 325 -12.37 -5.34 -7.12
N LEU A 326 -13.14 -6.41 -7.15
CA LEU A 326 -13.21 -7.31 -8.29
C LEU A 326 -14.44 -6.95 -9.11
N ALA A 327 -14.27 -6.75 -10.41
CA ALA A 327 -15.31 -6.33 -11.34
C ALA A 327 -15.32 -7.26 -12.57
N GLY A 328 -16.48 -7.81 -12.90
CA GLY A 328 -16.59 -8.76 -14.02
C GLY A 328 -17.97 -9.36 -14.16
N ARG A 329 -18.08 -10.50 -14.86
CA ARG A 329 -19.30 -11.27 -14.91
C ARG A 329 -19.52 -11.98 -13.57
N GLN A 330 -20.77 -12.12 -13.14
CA GLN A 330 -21.11 -12.71 -11.83
C GLN A 330 -20.48 -14.09 -11.59
N GLU A 331 -20.45 -14.92 -12.62
CA GLU A 331 -19.90 -16.28 -12.58
C GLU A 331 -18.36 -16.32 -12.55
N ALA A 332 -17.69 -15.20 -12.83
CA ALA A 332 -16.24 -15.07 -12.75
C ALA A 332 -15.76 -14.51 -11.39
N LEU A 333 -16.68 -13.97 -10.59
CA LEU A 333 -16.36 -13.39 -9.29
C LEU A 333 -16.57 -14.41 -8.17
N PRO A 334 -15.74 -14.39 -7.10
CA PRO A 334 -15.95 -15.27 -5.95
C PRO A 334 -17.27 -14.93 -5.25
N GLY A 335 -17.94 -15.94 -4.71
CA GLY A 335 -19.22 -15.85 -4.01
C GLY A 335 -19.23 -16.56 -2.65
N GLU A 336 -20.43 -16.67 -2.04
CA GLU A 336 -20.61 -17.29 -0.70
C GLU A 336 -20.11 -18.74 -0.60
N GLY A 337 -20.04 -19.46 -1.72
CA GLY A 337 -19.52 -20.84 -1.76
C GLY A 337 -17.98 -20.89 -1.74
N ASP A 338 -17.29 -19.79 -2.05
CA ASP A 338 -15.84 -19.71 -2.19
C ASP A 338 -15.20 -19.13 -0.94
N LEU A 339 -15.73 -18.00 -0.44
CA LEU A 339 -15.20 -17.27 0.71
C LEU A 339 -16.31 -16.73 1.60
N PRO A 340 -16.05 -16.55 2.91
CA PRO A 340 -17.02 -15.97 3.83
C PRO A 340 -17.27 -14.49 3.52
N PHE A 341 -18.54 -14.06 3.63
CA PHE A 341 -18.91 -12.65 3.55
C PHE A 341 -18.79 -11.98 4.90
N ARG A 342 -18.21 -10.79 4.92
CA ARG A 342 -18.21 -9.93 6.11
C ARG A 342 -19.63 -9.50 6.43
N PRO A 343 -20.03 -9.56 7.71
CA PRO A 343 -21.31 -9.03 8.12
C PRO A 343 -21.35 -7.51 7.95
N ALA A 344 -22.48 -6.98 7.49
CA ALA A 344 -22.68 -5.54 7.43
C ALA A 344 -22.57 -4.92 8.83
N LEU A 345 -21.77 -3.85 8.94
CA LEU A 345 -21.64 -3.08 10.18
C LEU A 345 -22.88 -2.19 10.35
N SER A 346 -23.87 -2.68 11.09
CA SER A 346 -25.05 -1.91 11.45
C SER A 346 -25.35 -2.20 12.91
N GLY A 347 -25.59 -1.19 13.71
CA GLY A 347 -25.94 -1.37 15.11
C GLY A 347 -25.55 -0.19 15.98
N GLU A 348 -25.96 -0.25 17.23
CA GLU A 348 -25.61 0.72 18.25
C GLU A 348 -24.16 0.55 18.66
N ARG A 349 -23.44 1.67 18.75
CA ARG A 349 -22.06 1.72 19.22
C ARG A 349 -22.04 2.19 20.65
N ARG A 350 -21.42 1.43 21.54
CA ARG A 350 -21.16 1.86 22.92
C ARG A 350 -19.67 1.78 23.23
N GLU A 351 -19.18 2.76 23.94
CA GLU A 351 -17.79 2.75 24.42
C GLU A 351 -17.66 1.77 25.58
N LEU A 352 -16.63 0.97 25.55
CA LEU A 352 -16.29 0.08 26.66
C LEU A 352 -15.59 0.91 27.74
N SER A 353 -16.35 1.22 28.78
CA SER A 353 -15.86 1.91 29.98
C SER A 353 -15.56 0.90 31.09
N GLY A 354 -14.52 1.15 31.86
CA GLY A 354 -14.14 0.29 32.99
C GLY A 354 -12.63 0.24 33.19
N ALA A 355 -12.21 -0.43 34.23
CA ALA A 355 -10.79 -0.56 34.54
C ALA A 355 -10.15 -1.69 33.70
N TRP A 356 -8.96 -1.43 33.22
CA TRP A 356 -8.11 -2.38 32.52
C TRP A 356 -6.97 -2.82 33.43
N SER A 357 -6.79 -4.11 33.62
CA SER A 357 -5.59 -4.68 34.20
C SER A 357 -4.54 -4.85 33.13
N ILE A 358 -3.37 -4.24 33.29
CA ILE A 358 -2.30 -4.28 32.31
C ILE A 358 -1.12 -5.07 32.90
N SER A 359 -0.59 -6.00 32.12
CA SER A 359 0.61 -6.76 32.45
C SER A 359 1.53 -6.89 31.23
N LEU A 360 2.84 -7.00 31.49
CA LEU A 360 3.89 -7.01 30.48
C LEU A 360 4.66 -8.30 30.52
N ALA A 361 4.97 -8.84 29.34
CA ALA A 361 5.93 -9.95 29.18
C ALA A 361 7.08 -9.46 28.29
N ASP A 362 8.29 -9.45 28.85
CA ASP A 362 9.50 -9.03 28.15
C ASP A 362 9.78 -9.90 26.92
N TYR A 363 10.38 -9.35 25.89
CA TYR A 363 10.68 -10.06 24.63
C TYR A 363 11.52 -11.32 24.80
N ARG A 364 12.28 -11.43 25.89
CA ARG A 364 13.09 -12.61 26.24
C ARG A 364 12.30 -13.72 26.92
N GLU A 365 11.17 -13.35 27.58
CA GLU A 365 10.28 -14.27 28.33
C GLU A 365 8.80 -13.95 28.01
N GLN A 366 8.40 -14.09 26.75
CA GLN A 366 7.13 -13.60 26.20
C GLN A 366 5.87 -14.25 26.78
N GLU A 367 5.99 -15.28 27.60
CA GLU A 367 4.85 -15.93 28.28
C GLU A 367 4.77 -15.57 29.76
N ARG A 368 5.78 -14.87 30.30
CA ARG A 368 5.86 -14.52 31.73
C ARG A 368 5.41 -13.11 31.97
N PHE A 369 4.09 -12.94 32.19
CA PHE A 369 3.50 -11.65 32.47
C PHE A 369 3.74 -11.16 33.88
N GLN A 370 4.17 -9.90 34.03
CA GLN A 370 4.29 -9.19 35.28
C GLN A 370 3.24 -8.07 35.32
N PRO A 371 2.45 -7.93 36.41
CA PRO A 371 1.50 -6.84 36.55
C PRO A 371 2.19 -5.47 36.44
N LEU A 372 1.61 -4.58 35.63
CA LEU A 372 2.06 -3.20 35.52
C LEU A 372 1.15 -2.25 36.34
N CYS A 373 -0.12 -2.17 35.97
CA CYS A 373 -1.08 -1.28 36.60
C CYS A 373 -2.53 -1.70 36.33
N VAL A 374 -3.45 -1.03 37.06
CA VAL A 374 -4.88 -1.03 36.76
C VAL A 374 -5.26 0.42 36.44
N THR A 375 -5.93 0.68 35.32
CA THR A 375 -6.26 2.03 34.84
C THR A 375 -7.58 2.03 34.09
N ASP A 376 -8.27 3.14 34.08
CA ASP A 376 -9.45 3.43 33.24
C ASP A 376 -9.07 4.19 31.94
N GLN A 377 -7.80 4.55 31.78
CA GLN A 377 -7.27 5.26 30.61
C GLN A 377 -6.24 4.40 29.88
N LEU A 378 -6.49 4.17 28.61
CA LEU A 378 -5.55 3.49 27.72
C LEU A 378 -4.57 4.51 27.14
N GLU A 379 -3.29 4.26 27.33
CA GLU A 379 -2.20 5.16 26.95
C GLU A 379 -1.07 4.37 26.27
N ASP A 380 -0.19 5.11 25.62
CA ASP A 380 1.05 4.58 25.08
C ASP A 380 1.94 4.00 26.18
N ILE A 381 2.19 2.70 26.13
CA ILE A 381 2.99 2.01 27.15
C ILE A 381 4.46 2.46 27.13
N SER A 382 5.01 2.86 25.99
CA SER A 382 6.38 3.36 25.90
C SER A 382 6.61 4.61 26.77
N SER A 383 5.55 5.36 27.06
CA SER A 383 5.61 6.52 27.98
C SER A 383 5.72 6.13 29.45
N LYS A 384 5.23 4.95 29.84
CA LYS A 384 5.26 4.42 31.22
C LYS A 384 6.47 3.54 31.47
N GLU A 385 6.83 2.74 30.49
CA GLU A 385 7.93 1.78 30.52
C GLU A 385 8.92 2.01 29.37
N PRO A 386 9.69 3.10 29.39
CA PRO A 386 10.66 3.39 28.34
C PRO A 386 11.68 2.26 28.20
N GLY A 387 11.93 1.83 26.96
CA GLY A 387 12.82 0.72 26.63
C GLY A 387 12.20 -0.66 26.78
N PHE A 388 10.88 -0.75 27.00
CA PHE A 388 10.18 -2.04 26.96
C PHE A 388 10.00 -2.47 25.51
N SER A 389 10.16 -3.77 25.28
CA SER A 389 9.69 -4.48 24.09
C SER A 389 9.21 -5.86 24.49
N GLY A 390 8.08 -6.30 23.94
CA GLY A 390 7.51 -7.57 24.36
C GLY A 390 6.04 -7.73 24.01
N ILE A 391 5.28 -8.35 24.89
CA ILE A 391 3.83 -8.51 24.75
C ILE A 391 3.14 -7.78 25.90
N ILE A 392 2.22 -6.89 25.55
CA ILE A 392 1.36 -6.19 26.48
C ILE A 392 0.03 -6.93 26.54
N ARG A 393 -0.40 -7.31 27.73
CA ARG A 393 -1.70 -7.94 27.97
C ARG A 393 -2.62 -6.99 28.70
N TYR A 394 -3.77 -6.74 28.12
CA TYR A 394 -4.88 -5.94 28.68
C TYR A 394 -6.03 -6.87 29.00
N GLU A 395 -6.60 -6.75 30.18
CA GLU A 395 -7.73 -7.55 30.63
C GLU A 395 -8.82 -6.65 31.24
N THR A 396 -10.05 -6.86 30.80
CA THR A 396 -11.26 -6.19 31.31
C THR A 396 -12.49 -7.07 31.09
N ALA A 397 -13.67 -6.60 31.49
CA ALA A 397 -14.92 -7.30 31.25
C ALA A 397 -15.97 -6.35 30.63
N PHE A 398 -16.96 -6.93 29.95
CA PHE A 398 -18.12 -6.21 29.43
C PHE A 398 -19.40 -7.06 29.57
N GLU A 399 -20.53 -6.38 29.69
CA GLU A 399 -21.83 -7.01 29.83
C GLU A 399 -22.57 -7.13 28.50
N GLY A 400 -23.26 -8.26 28.35
CA GLY A 400 -24.16 -8.55 27.25
C GLY A 400 -23.50 -8.93 25.94
N PRO A 401 -24.31 -9.25 24.92
CA PRO A 401 -23.81 -9.64 23.64
C PRO A 401 -23.09 -8.47 22.94
N ALA A 402 -22.16 -8.80 22.10
CA ALA A 402 -21.53 -7.89 21.16
C ALA A 402 -21.26 -8.63 19.85
N ARG A 403 -21.45 -7.97 18.73
CA ARG A 403 -21.14 -8.53 17.42
C ARG A 403 -19.69 -8.25 17.04
N MET A 404 -19.21 -7.04 17.37
CA MET A 404 -17.87 -6.61 17.02
C MET A 404 -17.22 -5.80 18.14
N ILE A 405 -15.92 -5.96 18.28
CA ILE A 405 -15.06 -5.08 19.08
C ILE A 405 -14.18 -4.28 18.13
N ASP A 406 -14.20 -2.95 18.25
CA ASP A 406 -13.29 -2.02 17.58
C ASP A 406 -12.37 -1.41 18.64
N LEU A 407 -11.06 -1.72 18.58
CA LEU A 407 -10.08 -1.22 19.56
C LEU A 407 -9.69 0.24 19.32
N GLY A 408 -10.20 0.86 18.24
CA GLY A 408 -9.82 2.23 17.89
C GLY A 408 -8.34 2.31 17.49
N ARG A 409 -7.55 3.06 18.26
CA ARG A 409 -6.11 3.15 18.05
C ARG A 409 -5.39 2.01 18.74
N ALA A 410 -4.71 1.18 17.98
CA ALA A 410 -3.90 0.06 18.47
C ALA A 410 -2.66 -0.13 17.58
N PHE A 411 -1.65 -0.79 18.09
CA PHE A 411 -0.31 -1.02 17.49
C PHE A 411 0.25 -2.33 18.03
N GLU A 412 0.95 -3.07 17.35
CA GLU A 412 1.28 -3.46 16.00
C GLU A 412 0.47 -4.70 15.63
N GLY A 413 0.95 -5.90 16.06
CA GLY A 413 0.21 -7.15 15.98
C GLY A 413 -0.67 -7.34 17.22
N VAL A 414 -1.99 -7.32 17.06
CA VAL A 414 -2.93 -7.35 18.18
C VAL A 414 -3.90 -8.52 18.05
N GLU A 415 -3.97 -9.35 19.08
CA GLU A 415 -4.92 -10.44 19.22
C GLU A 415 -5.99 -10.11 20.27
N VAL A 416 -7.24 -10.41 19.93
CA VAL A 416 -8.38 -10.27 20.85
C VAL A 416 -8.90 -11.64 21.23
N LEU A 417 -9.10 -11.86 22.54
CA LEU A 417 -9.75 -13.06 23.06
C LEU A 417 -10.99 -12.64 23.87
N VAL A 418 -12.10 -13.33 23.63
CA VAL A 418 -13.32 -13.20 24.43
C VAL A 418 -13.61 -14.54 25.09
N ASN A 419 -13.78 -14.52 26.40
CA ASN A 419 -13.97 -15.72 27.21
C ASN A 419 -12.88 -16.80 26.98
N GLY A 420 -11.62 -16.34 26.81
CA GLY A 420 -10.45 -17.19 26.58
C GLY A 420 -10.35 -17.78 25.16
N ARG A 421 -11.24 -17.41 24.23
CA ARG A 421 -11.24 -17.87 22.83
C ARG A 421 -10.85 -16.72 21.91
N SER A 422 -9.89 -16.97 20.99
CA SER A 422 -9.42 -15.97 20.05
C SER A 422 -10.52 -15.56 19.06
N ALA A 423 -10.70 -14.25 18.91
CA ALA A 423 -11.50 -13.61 17.87
C ALA A 423 -10.67 -13.27 16.62
N GLY A 424 -9.36 -13.57 16.66
CA GLY A 424 -8.42 -13.31 15.57
C GLY A 424 -7.35 -12.30 15.92
N VAL A 425 -6.50 -12.05 14.93
CA VAL A 425 -5.37 -11.13 15.00
C VAL A 425 -5.47 -10.08 13.91
N ARG A 426 -5.07 -8.84 14.21
CA ARG A 426 -4.87 -7.76 13.23
C ARG A 426 -3.45 -7.22 13.32
N VAL A 427 -2.89 -6.86 12.16
CA VAL A 427 -1.52 -6.32 12.05
C VAL A 427 -1.51 -4.86 11.57
N GLY A 428 -2.68 -4.27 11.38
CA GLY A 428 -2.90 -2.90 10.95
C GLY A 428 -4.35 -2.50 11.10
N TYR A 429 -4.65 -1.24 10.79
CA TYR A 429 -6.02 -0.73 10.83
C TYR A 429 -6.91 -1.37 9.74
N PRO A 430 -8.22 -1.52 10.04
CA PRO A 430 -8.89 -1.27 11.32
C PRO A 430 -8.72 -2.45 12.29
N TYR A 431 -8.49 -2.17 13.58
CA TYR A 431 -8.42 -3.20 14.63
C TYR A 431 -9.83 -3.61 15.08
N ARG A 432 -10.56 -4.30 14.21
CA ARG A 432 -11.94 -4.78 14.39
C ARG A 432 -12.00 -6.29 14.38
N TYR A 433 -12.78 -6.84 15.34
CA TYR A 433 -12.86 -8.27 15.58
C TYR A 433 -14.32 -8.69 15.69
N ASP A 434 -14.74 -9.65 14.87
CA ASP A 434 -16.06 -10.29 15.01
C ASP A 434 -16.05 -11.19 16.25
N VAL A 435 -16.90 -10.87 17.21
CA VAL A 435 -17.02 -11.60 18.47
C VAL A 435 -18.40 -12.21 18.64
N SER A 436 -19.24 -12.19 17.62
CA SER A 436 -20.64 -12.63 17.65
C SER A 436 -20.81 -14.08 18.11
N ALA A 437 -19.85 -14.96 17.81
CA ALA A 437 -19.84 -16.36 18.23
C ALA A 437 -19.18 -16.59 19.61
N LEU A 438 -18.66 -15.54 20.25
CA LEU A 438 -17.85 -15.61 21.46
C LEU A 438 -18.46 -14.87 22.66
N ALA A 439 -19.14 -13.74 22.39
CA ALA A 439 -19.78 -12.92 23.40
C ALA A 439 -21.18 -13.49 23.77
N GLY A 440 -21.41 -13.67 25.05
CA GLY A 440 -22.68 -14.15 25.60
C GLY A 440 -23.53 -13.04 26.18
N GLU A 441 -24.74 -13.38 26.71
CA GLU A 441 -25.73 -12.45 27.30
C GLU A 441 -25.29 -11.85 28.65
N GLY A 442 -24.36 -12.50 29.38
CA GLY A 442 -23.88 -12.03 30.68
C GLY A 442 -22.53 -11.32 30.59
N GLU A 443 -21.78 -11.40 31.69
CA GLU A 443 -20.43 -10.87 31.75
C GLU A 443 -19.48 -11.68 30.84
N ASN A 444 -18.74 -10.96 30.01
CA ASN A 444 -17.73 -11.49 29.09
C ASN A 444 -16.35 -10.98 29.47
N GLN A 445 -15.39 -11.87 29.54
CA GLN A 445 -13.99 -11.54 29.79
C GLN A 445 -13.30 -11.16 28.47
N LEU A 446 -12.73 -9.98 28.39
CA LEU A 446 -11.97 -9.49 27.24
C LEU A 446 -10.48 -9.48 27.58
N THR A 447 -9.69 -10.16 26.77
CA THR A 447 -8.22 -10.08 26.82
C THR A 447 -7.70 -9.58 25.48
N VAL A 448 -6.79 -8.60 25.51
CA VAL A 448 -6.11 -8.09 24.31
C VAL A 448 -4.60 -8.29 24.50
N LEU A 449 -3.96 -8.92 23.53
CA LEU A 449 -2.51 -9.12 23.48
C LEU A 449 -1.93 -8.27 22.35
N ALA A 450 -1.07 -7.32 22.67
CA ALA A 450 -0.39 -6.46 21.71
C ALA A 450 1.11 -6.78 21.71
N ALA A 451 1.64 -7.20 20.55
CA ALA A 451 3.06 -7.48 20.38
C ALA A 451 3.77 -6.24 19.85
N THR A 452 4.75 -5.70 20.60
CA THR A 452 5.51 -4.52 20.21
C THR A 452 6.67 -4.87 19.27
N SER A 453 7.28 -3.86 18.66
CA SER A 453 8.57 -4.00 17.97
C SER A 453 9.73 -4.16 18.98
N LEU A 454 10.94 -4.44 18.48
CA LEU A 454 12.16 -4.48 19.30
C LEU A 454 12.88 -3.13 19.36
N GLY A 455 12.31 -2.09 18.74
CA GLY A 455 12.97 -0.79 18.60
C GLY A 455 13.34 -0.13 19.91
N ASP A 456 12.42 -0.12 20.87
CA ASP A 456 12.62 0.55 22.16
C ASP A 456 13.68 -0.16 23.01
N ALA A 457 13.67 -1.48 23.05
CA ALA A 457 14.65 -2.25 23.82
C ALA A 457 16.06 -2.22 23.21
N LEU A 458 16.19 -2.21 21.89
CA LEU A 458 17.48 -2.30 21.21
C LEU A 458 18.07 -0.95 20.83
N GLY A 459 17.23 0.06 20.53
CA GLY A 459 17.65 1.44 20.30
C GLY A 459 18.68 1.59 19.18
N ASP A 460 18.57 0.80 18.10
CA ASP A 460 19.51 0.82 16.99
C ASP A 460 19.47 2.13 16.19
N ASP A 461 20.55 2.43 15.44
CA ASP A 461 20.70 3.70 14.74
C ASP A 461 19.74 3.86 13.55
N LEU A 462 19.26 2.76 12.95
CA LEU A 462 18.27 2.81 11.88
C LEU A 462 16.89 3.18 12.44
N SER A 463 16.52 2.57 13.55
CA SER A 463 15.26 2.87 14.26
C SER A 463 15.18 4.35 14.68
N LYS A 464 16.28 4.94 15.18
CA LYS A 464 16.33 6.35 15.59
C LYS A 464 16.05 7.38 14.48
N GLN A 465 16.13 6.95 13.22
CA GLN A 465 15.86 7.84 12.08
C GLN A 465 14.37 8.01 11.79
N ARG A 466 13.50 7.39 12.56
CA ARG A 466 12.06 7.33 12.32
C ARG A 466 11.27 7.66 13.58
N PRO A 467 10.04 8.16 13.43
CA PRO A 467 9.12 8.20 14.55
C PRO A 467 8.79 6.74 14.95
N PHE A 468 8.91 6.44 16.23
CA PHE A 468 8.40 5.19 16.79
C PHE A 468 6.88 5.22 16.78
N SER A 469 6.26 4.08 16.48
CA SER A 469 4.83 3.91 16.71
C SER A 469 4.57 3.88 18.21
N PRO A 470 3.44 4.38 18.69
CA PRO A 470 2.99 4.12 20.05
C PRO A 470 2.88 2.62 20.32
N GLU A 471 2.97 2.20 21.57
CA GLU A 471 2.89 0.79 21.93
C GLU A 471 1.58 0.44 22.65
N GLY A 472 0.93 -0.64 22.19
CA GLY A 472 -0.27 -1.18 22.78
C GLY A 472 -1.57 -0.62 22.23
N ILE A 473 -2.62 -0.57 23.06
CA ILE A 473 -3.93 -0.03 22.68
C ILE A 473 -4.18 1.31 23.34
N LEU A 474 -4.63 2.29 22.54
CA LEU A 474 -4.92 3.65 22.99
C LEU A 474 -6.42 3.98 22.93
N GLY A 475 -7.25 3.09 22.39
CA GLY A 475 -8.68 3.27 22.28
C GLY A 475 -9.15 4.43 21.40
N PRO A 476 -10.39 4.93 21.60
CA PRO A 476 -11.40 4.31 22.47
C PRO A 476 -11.83 2.94 21.98
N VAL A 477 -12.11 2.02 22.90
CA VAL A 477 -12.61 0.69 22.57
C VAL A 477 -14.12 0.73 22.47
N MET A 478 -14.66 0.30 21.33
CA MET A 478 -16.08 0.33 21.02
C MET A 478 -16.65 -1.08 20.89
N LEU A 479 -17.81 -1.32 21.46
CA LEU A 479 -18.64 -2.49 21.23
C LEU A 479 -19.73 -2.13 20.22
N LEU A 480 -19.96 -2.98 19.24
CA LEU A 480 -21.00 -2.85 18.22
C LEU A 480 -21.94 -4.06 18.34
N ASN A 481 -23.25 -3.82 18.36
CA ASN A 481 -24.29 -4.86 18.46
C ASN A 481 -24.90 -5.18 17.10
#